data_e79d61a90aa9e1cf429da307c708f17d
#
_entry.id   e79d61a90aa9e1cf429da307c708f17d
#
_cell.length_a   1.000
_cell.length_b   1.000
_cell.length_c   1.000
_cell.angle_alpha   90.00
_cell.angle_beta   90.00
_cell.angle_gamma   90.00
#
_symmetry.space_group_name_H-M   'P 1'
#
loop_
_entity.id
_entity.type
_entity.pdbx_description
1 polymer ?
#
loop_
_entity_poly.entity_id
_entity_poly.type
_entity_poly.pdbx_seq_one_letter_code
_entity_poly.pdbx_strand_id
1 'polypeptide(L)'
;MVLKFLSSQMDLRGWPVLFVNDCLPVMLALRKGSHSARLQADAEEVTLGLLEAGAKGSFLHIPGTEMVASGTDGASREGAQNILGPYSTAVGRAKITAFLELHGWKVTIDLFAADSNKFTERYASWTDEPDSEAVDAFSLPSWNQSSCPCGKIHRETAFIFPPKKLERAVFKRARSDGVRAAFLVPTAYTAGYWKGLRARAVDQLELTSPKAEFHNPQGTMGITCSFW
;
A
#
# COMPACT_ATOMS: atom_id res chain seq x y z
N MET A 1 21.21 5.92 -8.47
CA MET A 1 20.22 5.49 -9.49
C MET A 1 19.22 6.58 -9.88
N VAL A 2 18.52 7.23 -8.94
CA VAL A 2 17.52 8.29 -9.25
C VAL A 2 18.11 9.49 -9.97
N LEU A 3 19.25 10.02 -9.52
CA LEU A 3 19.90 11.16 -10.18
C LEU A 3 20.33 10.86 -11.61
N LYS A 4 20.86 9.65 -11.88
CA LYS A 4 21.21 9.23 -13.24
C LYS A 4 19.99 9.14 -14.15
N PHE A 5 18.86 8.65 -13.61
CA PHE A 5 17.61 8.65 -14.35
C PHE A 5 17.12 10.07 -14.64
N LEU A 6 17.07 10.95 -13.65
CA LEU A 6 16.63 12.33 -13.85
C LEU A 6 17.52 13.09 -14.83
N SER A 7 18.86 12.95 -14.72
CA SER A 7 19.79 13.60 -15.64
C SER A 7 19.71 13.05 -17.07
N SER A 8 19.17 11.84 -17.27
CA SER A 8 18.89 11.30 -18.61
C SER A 8 17.60 11.86 -19.24
N GLN A 9 16.71 12.39 -18.43
CA GLN A 9 15.41 12.92 -18.88
C GLN A 9 15.40 14.45 -19.00
N MET A 10 16.26 15.14 -18.25
CA MET A 10 16.31 16.59 -18.21
C MET A 10 17.70 17.13 -17.84
N ASP A 11 18.03 18.32 -18.28
CA ASP A 11 19.25 19.02 -17.86
C ASP A 11 19.07 19.55 -16.44
N LEU A 12 19.83 19.01 -15.49
CA LEU A 12 19.79 19.40 -14.08
C LEU A 12 20.80 20.51 -13.72
N ARG A 13 21.59 21.00 -14.68
CA ARG A 13 22.62 22.03 -14.42
C ARG A 13 22.06 23.28 -13.80
N GLY A 14 22.57 23.64 -12.64
CA GLY A 14 22.13 24.80 -11.87
C GLY A 14 20.82 24.63 -11.10
N TRP A 15 20.11 23.50 -11.28
CA TRP A 15 18.85 23.25 -10.57
C TRP A 15 19.08 22.90 -9.11
N PRO A 16 18.25 23.41 -8.18
CA PRO A 16 18.21 22.94 -6.81
C PRO A 16 17.47 21.60 -6.76
N VAL A 17 18.11 20.56 -6.24
CA VAL A 17 17.51 19.25 -6.00
C VAL A 17 17.32 19.06 -4.50
N LEU A 18 16.09 18.90 -4.05
CA LEU A 18 15.75 18.64 -2.66
C LEU A 18 15.56 17.15 -2.44
N PHE A 19 16.41 16.56 -1.61
CA PHE A 19 16.26 15.20 -1.11
C PHE A 19 15.48 15.23 0.20
N VAL A 20 14.35 14.53 0.23
CA VAL A 20 13.52 14.38 1.42
C VAL A 20 13.55 12.93 1.87
N ASN A 21 13.86 12.66 3.13
CA ASN A 21 13.96 11.30 3.65
C ASN A 21 13.60 11.27 5.15
N ASP A 22 13.00 10.16 5.59
CA ASP A 22 12.64 9.91 7.00
C ASP A 22 13.71 9.17 7.80
N CYS A 23 14.77 8.74 7.14
CA CYS A 23 15.91 8.08 7.78
C CYS A 23 16.95 9.10 8.22
N LEU A 24 16.89 9.55 9.47
CA LEU A 24 17.81 10.53 10.01
C LEU A 24 19.30 10.16 9.82
N PRO A 25 19.74 8.90 10.06
CA PRO A 25 21.12 8.49 9.80
C PRO A 25 21.58 8.71 8.35
N VAL A 26 20.71 8.42 7.37
CA VAL A 26 21.01 8.65 5.94
C VAL A 26 21.16 10.15 5.68
N MET A 27 20.25 10.97 6.19
CA MET A 27 20.30 12.42 6.00
C MET A 27 21.52 13.06 6.66
N LEU A 28 21.94 12.55 7.80
CA LEU A 28 23.17 12.99 8.46
C LEU A 28 24.41 12.59 7.66
N ALA A 29 24.44 11.37 7.10
CA ALA A 29 25.52 10.92 6.23
C ALA A 29 25.66 11.78 4.98
N LEU A 30 24.55 12.12 4.33
CA LEU A 30 24.52 13.00 3.15
C LEU A 30 25.00 14.43 3.46
N ARG A 31 24.80 14.90 4.70
CA ARG A 31 25.19 16.27 5.11
C ARG A 31 26.63 16.37 5.63
N LYS A 32 27.11 15.36 6.36
CA LYS A 32 28.32 15.43 7.16
C LYS A 32 29.32 14.29 6.92
N GLY A 33 28.90 13.31 6.10
CA GLY A 33 29.55 12.02 6.01
C GLY A 33 29.19 11.07 7.16
N SER A 34 29.67 9.84 7.10
CA SER A 34 29.40 8.79 8.08
C SER A 34 30.63 7.95 8.40
N HIS A 35 30.71 7.47 9.65
CA HIS A 35 31.70 6.44 10.03
C HIS A 35 31.31 5.04 9.53
N SER A 36 30.05 4.82 9.16
CA SER A 36 29.62 3.60 8.49
C SER A 36 30.10 3.60 7.05
N ALA A 37 30.95 2.64 6.68
CA ALA A 37 31.53 2.55 5.33
C ALA A 37 30.43 2.48 4.25
N ARG A 38 29.32 1.80 4.52
CA ARG A 38 28.19 1.69 3.59
C ARG A 38 27.49 3.04 3.39
N LEU A 39 27.11 3.70 4.49
CA LEU A 39 26.45 5.01 4.40
C LEU A 39 27.35 6.07 3.80
N GLN A 40 28.66 5.99 4.03
CA GLN A 40 29.64 6.87 3.43
C GLN A 40 29.71 6.68 1.91
N ALA A 41 29.77 5.42 1.45
CA ALA A 41 29.78 5.13 0.02
C ALA A 41 28.49 5.62 -0.67
N ASP A 42 27.32 5.40 -0.05
CA ASP A 42 26.04 5.89 -0.56
C ASP A 42 26.00 7.44 -0.63
N ALA A 43 26.52 8.11 0.38
CA ALA A 43 26.60 9.58 0.41
C ALA A 43 27.57 10.14 -0.66
N GLU A 44 28.69 9.47 -0.89
CA GLU A 44 29.65 9.81 -1.94
C GLU A 44 29.04 9.62 -3.33
N GLU A 45 28.31 8.52 -3.57
CA GLU A 45 27.63 8.29 -4.85
C GLU A 45 26.61 9.40 -5.16
N VAL A 46 25.81 9.81 -4.17
CA VAL A 46 24.84 10.91 -4.33
C VAL A 46 25.56 12.23 -4.60
N THR A 47 26.63 12.50 -3.87
CA THR A 47 27.43 13.74 -4.04
C THR A 47 28.06 13.82 -5.42
N LEU A 48 28.69 12.73 -5.85
CA LEU A 48 29.29 12.64 -7.19
C LEU A 48 28.24 12.79 -8.29
N GLY A 49 27.08 12.14 -8.13
CA GLY A 49 25.98 12.26 -9.08
C GLY A 49 25.44 13.70 -9.21
N LEU A 50 25.39 14.45 -8.10
CA LEU A 50 25.03 15.86 -8.12
C LEU A 50 26.07 16.72 -8.83
N LEU A 51 27.36 16.48 -8.58
CA LEU A 51 28.46 17.17 -9.24
C LEU A 51 28.47 16.89 -10.75
N GLU A 52 28.32 15.64 -11.16
CA GLU A 52 28.25 15.22 -12.56
C GLU A 52 27.06 15.89 -13.27
N ALA A 53 25.90 15.96 -12.60
CA ALA A 53 24.70 16.61 -13.12
C ALA A 53 24.78 18.16 -13.08
N GLY A 54 25.81 18.75 -12.46
CA GLY A 54 25.89 20.20 -12.24
C GLY A 54 24.77 20.75 -11.36
N ALA A 55 24.15 19.91 -10.53
CA ALA A 55 23.00 20.25 -9.69
C ALA A 55 23.42 20.63 -8.26
N LYS A 56 22.56 21.39 -7.57
CA LYS A 56 22.79 21.76 -6.16
C LYS A 56 21.88 20.91 -5.26
N GLY A 57 22.47 20.04 -4.44
CA GLY A 57 21.72 19.20 -3.49
C GLY A 57 21.37 19.92 -2.19
N SER A 58 20.13 19.77 -1.76
CA SER A 58 19.67 20.11 -0.42
C SER A 58 19.03 18.88 0.22
N PHE A 59 19.20 18.71 1.53
CA PHE A 59 18.81 17.49 2.24
C PHE A 59 17.90 17.85 3.42
N LEU A 60 16.67 17.34 3.40
CA LEU A 60 15.67 17.59 4.43
C LEU A 60 15.23 16.27 5.06
N HIS A 61 15.35 16.17 6.38
CA HIS A 61 14.71 15.12 7.15
C HIS A 61 13.31 15.53 7.53
N ILE A 62 12.33 14.66 7.26
CA ILE A 62 10.97 14.78 7.76
C ILE A 62 10.59 13.48 8.49
N PRO A 63 9.79 13.54 9.57
CA PRO A 63 9.32 12.35 10.25
C PRO A 63 8.58 11.41 9.31
N GLY A 64 8.75 10.09 9.46
CA GLY A 64 8.09 9.09 8.63
C GLY A 64 6.56 9.21 8.63
N THR A 65 5.98 9.71 9.72
CA THR A 65 4.54 10.01 9.80
C THR A 65 4.10 11.10 8.82
N GLU A 66 4.92 12.12 8.58
CA GLU A 66 4.65 13.18 7.63
C GLU A 66 4.89 12.71 6.19
N MET A 67 5.89 11.84 5.96
CA MET A 67 6.09 11.22 4.66
C MET A 67 4.93 10.31 4.27
N VAL A 68 4.36 9.58 5.22
CA VAL A 68 3.15 8.78 5.00
C VAL A 68 1.96 9.67 4.66
N ALA A 69 1.77 10.76 5.42
CA ALA A 69 0.67 11.70 5.20
C ALA A 69 0.74 12.41 3.83
N SER A 70 1.95 12.65 3.32
CA SER A 70 2.18 13.26 1.99
C SER A 70 2.20 12.25 0.83
N GLY A 71 2.05 10.95 1.10
CA GLY A 71 2.17 9.89 0.09
C GLY A 71 3.62 9.60 -0.37
N THR A 72 4.60 10.37 0.10
CA THR A 72 6.00 10.28 -0.37
C THR A 72 6.69 9.00 0.10
N ASP A 73 6.30 8.46 1.27
CA ASP A 73 6.82 7.18 1.80
C ASP A 73 6.57 6.03 0.82
N GLY A 74 5.41 6.04 0.16
CA GLY A 74 5.07 5.08 -0.85
C GLY A 74 5.91 5.18 -2.13
N ALA A 75 6.16 6.38 -2.60
CA ALA A 75 6.96 6.62 -3.80
C ALA A 75 8.45 6.25 -3.59
N SER A 76 8.95 6.28 -2.35
CA SER A 76 10.33 5.94 -2.01
C SER A 76 10.60 4.43 -1.95
N ARG A 77 9.58 3.61 -1.83
CA ARG A 77 9.66 2.15 -1.77
C ARG A 77 9.37 1.61 -3.16
N GLU A 78 10.30 0.88 -3.74
CA GLU A 78 10.30 0.29 -5.09
C GLU A 78 8.89 0.01 -5.66
N GLY A 79 8.32 1.01 -6.34
CA GLY A 79 7.04 0.95 -7.03
C GLY A 79 5.82 0.91 -6.10
N ALA A 80 4.68 1.31 -6.62
CA ALA A 80 3.37 1.28 -5.94
C ALA A 80 3.00 -0.11 -5.36
N GLN A 81 3.60 -1.17 -5.88
CA GLN A 81 3.45 -2.56 -5.42
C GLN A 81 3.89 -2.77 -3.95
N ASN A 82 4.86 -2.01 -3.45
CA ASN A 82 5.32 -2.11 -2.06
C ASN A 82 4.49 -1.28 -1.07
N ILE A 83 3.69 -0.33 -1.56
CA ILE A 83 2.74 0.44 -0.73
C ILE A 83 1.57 -0.46 -0.30
N LEU A 84 1.17 -1.35 -1.20
CA LEU A 84 -0.02 -2.19 -1.03
C LEU A 84 0.26 -3.51 -0.30
N GLY A 85 1.50 -3.74 0.13
CA GLY A 85 1.88 -5.00 0.78
C GLY A 85 1.96 -6.19 -0.21
N PRO A 86 2.02 -7.43 0.29
CA PRO A 86 2.06 -8.60 -0.57
C PRO A 86 0.76 -8.73 -1.37
N TYR A 87 0.85 -8.91 -2.69
CA TYR A 87 -0.31 -9.16 -3.53
C TYR A 87 -0.39 -10.63 -3.93
N SER A 88 -1.62 -11.11 -4.16
CA SER A 88 -1.87 -12.51 -4.46
C SER A 88 -1.34 -12.90 -5.84
N THR A 89 -0.68 -14.06 -5.90
CA THR A 89 -0.36 -14.71 -7.17
C THR A 89 -1.64 -15.24 -7.85
N ALA A 90 -1.55 -15.71 -9.09
CA ALA A 90 -2.68 -16.38 -9.73
C ALA A 90 -3.22 -17.56 -8.91
N VAL A 91 -2.34 -18.33 -8.24
CA VAL A 91 -2.71 -19.44 -7.37
C VAL A 91 -3.44 -18.94 -6.12
N GLY A 92 -2.94 -17.91 -5.46
CA GLY A 92 -3.58 -17.31 -4.29
C GLY A 92 -4.94 -16.72 -4.65
N ARG A 93 -5.02 -15.99 -5.77
CA ARG A 93 -6.27 -15.42 -6.27
C ARG A 93 -7.31 -16.51 -6.54
N ALA A 94 -6.94 -17.61 -7.22
CA ALA A 94 -7.85 -18.71 -7.51
C ALA A 94 -8.41 -19.35 -6.23
N LYS A 95 -7.57 -19.57 -5.21
CA LYS A 95 -8.02 -20.11 -3.91
C LYS A 95 -8.96 -19.15 -3.18
N ILE A 96 -8.65 -17.86 -3.16
CA ILE A 96 -9.52 -16.84 -2.56
C ILE A 96 -10.86 -16.79 -3.29
N THR A 97 -10.85 -16.77 -4.62
CA THR A 97 -12.07 -16.78 -5.43
C THR A 97 -12.94 -18.00 -5.15
N ALA A 98 -12.35 -19.20 -5.18
CA ALA A 98 -13.07 -20.44 -4.90
C ALA A 98 -13.68 -20.46 -3.49
N PHE A 99 -12.96 -19.95 -2.49
CA PHE A 99 -13.49 -19.81 -1.13
C PHE A 99 -14.68 -18.84 -1.07
N LEU A 100 -14.59 -17.70 -1.72
CA LEU A 100 -15.66 -16.71 -1.75
C LEU A 100 -16.90 -17.24 -2.48
N GLU A 101 -16.71 -17.91 -3.61
CA GLU A 101 -17.79 -18.52 -4.39
C GLU A 101 -18.51 -19.63 -3.62
N LEU A 102 -17.78 -20.47 -2.88
CA LEU A 102 -18.35 -21.53 -2.04
C LEU A 102 -19.34 -20.96 -1.01
N HIS A 103 -19.09 -19.76 -0.52
CA HIS A 103 -19.96 -19.07 0.45
C HIS A 103 -20.94 -18.07 -0.19
N GLY A 104 -21.04 -18.03 -1.52
CA GLY A 104 -21.91 -17.10 -2.24
C GLY A 104 -21.51 -15.64 -2.09
N TRP A 105 -20.22 -15.36 -1.87
CA TRP A 105 -19.67 -14.02 -1.76
C TRP A 105 -19.18 -13.53 -3.11
N LYS A 106 -19.83 -12.53 -3.65
CA LYS A 106 -19.38 -11.83 -4.85
C LYS A 106 -18.80 -10.47 -4.42
N VAL A 107 -17.50 -10.36 -4.46
CA VAL A 107 -16.82 -9.08 -4.21
C VAL A 107 -17.13 -8.11 -5.35
N THR A 108 -17.45 -6.89 -5.00
CA THR A 108 -17.86 -5.83 -5.93
C THR A 108 -16.88 -4.69 -6.05
N ILE A 109 -16.06 -4.47 -5.02
CA ILE A 109 -15.05 -3.43 -5.00
C ILE A 109 -13.81 -3.87 -4.20
N ASP A 110 -12.61 -3.52 -4.69
CA ASP A 110 -11.35 -3.65 -3.96
C ASP A 110 -10.93 -2.27 -3.42
N LEU A 111 -10.85 -2.14 -2.09
CA LEU A 111 -10.64 -0.85 -1.46
C LEU A 111 -9.17 -0.44 -1.31
N PHE A 112 -8.23 -1.35 -1.56
CA PHE A 112 -6.80 -1.07 -1.37
C PHE A 112 -5.96 -1.72 -2.48
N ALA A 113 -6.23 -1.35 -3.72
CA ALA A 113 -5.60 -1.93 -4.88
C ALA A 113 -4.91 -0.89 -5.77
N ALA A 114 -4.14 -1.38 -6.71
CA ALA A 114 -3.69 -0.69 -7.89
C ALA A 114 -4.18 -1.47 -9.11
N ASP A 115 -4.16 -0.88 -10.29
CA ASP A 115 -4.57 -1.55 -11.54
C ASP A 115 -3.88 -2.90 -11.72
N SER A 116 -2.59 -2.97 -11.38
CA SER A 116 -1.76 -4.18 -11.52
C SER A 116 -2.11 -5.31 -10.56
N ASN A 117 -2.80 -5.06 -9.44
CA ASN A 117 -3.07 -6.06 -8.41
C ASN A 117 -4.53 -6.15 -7.94
N LYS A 118 -5.41 -5.36 -8.52
CA LYS A 118 -6.84 -5.32 -8.18
C LYS A 118 -7.48 -6.70 -8.20
N PHE A 119 -8.31 -6.98 -7.21
CA PHE A 119 -9.06 -8.22 -7.11
C PHE A 119 -10.31 -8.21 -7.98
N THR A 120 -10.93 -7.04 -8.17
CA THR A 120 -12.10 -6.80 -9.03
C THR A 120 -11.85 -5.64 -9.98
N GLU A 121 -12.70 -5.47 -10.99
CA GLU A 121 -12.61 -4.36 -11.93
C GLU A 121 -12.77 -2.99 -11.25
N ARG A 122 -13.65 -2.91 -10.25
CA ARG A 122 -13.87 -1.69 -9.47
C ARG A 122 -12.93 -1.66 -8.28
N TYR A 123 -12.18 -0.60 -8.12
CA TYR A 123 -11.19 -0.48 -7.05
C TYR A 123 -10.94 0.97 -6.65
N ALA A 124 -10.48 1.16 -5.42
CA ALA A 124 -9.91 2.42 -4.96
C ALA A 124 -8.39 2.27 -4.85
N SER A 125 -7.67 3.21 -5.43
CA SER A 125 -6.22 3.22 -5.42
C SER A 125 -5.67 4.25 -4.44
N TRP A 126 -4.43 4.05 -4.02
CA TRP A 126 -3.67 5.06 -3.27
C TRP A 126 -3.04 6.11 -4.18
N THR A 127 -2.91 5.81 -5.45
CA THR A 127 -2.38 6.68 -6.50
C THR A 127 -3.48 7.10 -7.45
N ASP A 128 -3.30 8.24 -8.11
CA ASP A 128 -4.22 8.68 -9.16
C ASP A 128 -4.07 7.79 -10.39
N GLU A 129 -4.97 6.83 -10.52
CA GLU A 129 -5.04 5.89 -11.64
C GLU A 129 -6.34 6.14 -12.42
N PRO A 130 -6.28 6.15 -13.78
CA PRO A 130 -7.42 6.56 -14.61
C PRO A 130 -8.71 5.77 -14.37
N ASP A 131 -8.59 4.47 -14.03
CA ASP A 131 -9.72 3.56 -13.86
C ASP A 131 -10.08 3.33 -12.37
N SER A 132 -9.42 4.03 -11.43
CA SER A 132 -9.78 3.93 -10.02
C SER A 132 -11.01 4.76 -9.68
N GLU A 133 -11.91 4.24 -8.85
CA GLU A 133 -13.10 4.97 -8.39
C GLU A 133 -12.79 6.09 -7.42
N ALA A 134 -11.66 5.99 -6.74
CA ALA A 134 -11.18 7.02 -5.83
C ALA A 134 -9.67 6.93 -5.63
N VAL A 135 -9.06 8.08 -5.46
CA VAL A 135 -7.73 8.20 -4.85
C VAL A 135 -7.94 8.18 -3.35
N ASP A 136 -7.42 7.15 -2.68
CA ASP A 136 -7.68 6.83 -1.28
C ASP A 136 -9.12 6.31 -1.01
N ALA A 137 -9.19 5.07 -0.55
CA ALA A 137 -10.47 4.44 -0.17
C ALA A 137 -11.24 5.23 0.89
N PHE A 138 -10.54 5.96 1.77
CA PHE A 138 -11.20 6.77 2.80
C PHE A 138 -11.94 7.99 2.25
N SER A 139 -11.66 8.41 1.02
CA SER A 139 -12.40 9.48 0.34
C SER A 139 -13.77 9.04 -0.16
N LEU A 140 -14.01 7.73 -0.30
CA LEU A 140 -15.32 7.21 -0.67
C LEU A 140 -16.37 7.57 0.38
N PRO A 141 -17.57 8.00 -0.02
CA PRO A 141 -18.64 8.37 0.92
C PRO A 141 -19.04 7.22 1.83
N SER A 142 -19.08 6.01 1.31
CA SER A 142 -19.39 4.78 2.03
C SER A 142 -18.64 3.59 1.43
N TRP A 143 -18.29 2.61 2.29
CA TRP A 143 -17.75 1.33 1.84
C TRP A 143 -18.81 0.22 1.73
N ASN A 144 -20.01 0.48 2.23
CA ASN A 144 -21.11 -0.47 2.26
C ASN A 144 -22.05 -0.33 1.06
N GLN A 145 -22.04 0.82 0.40
CA GLN A 145 -22.94 1.11 -0.69
C GLN A 145 -22.36 2.10 -1.69
N SER A 146 -22.73 1.93 -2.94
CA SER A 146 -22.48 2.88 -4.01
C SER A 146 -23.76 3.30 -4.70
N SER A 147 -23.76 4.48 -5.31
CA SER A 147 -24.84 4.94 -6.15
C SER A 147 -24.45 4.82 -7.62
N CYS A 148 -25.30 4.19 -8.44
CA CYS A 148 -25.09 4.23 -9.87
C CYS A 148 -25.60 5.55 -10.47
N PRO A 149 -25.17 5.93 -11.68
CA PRO A 149 -25.70 7.09 -12.39
C PRO A 149 -27.24 7.06 -12.58
N CYS A 150 -27.85 5.89 -12.46
CA CYS A 150 -29.30 5.70 -12.52
C CYS A 150 -30.02 6.06 -11.20
N GLY A 151 -29.30 6.51 -10.16
CA GLY A 151 -29.83 6.85 -8.84
C GLY A 151 -30.14 5.66 -7.93
N LYS A 152 -29.86 4.42 -8.36
CA LYS A 152 -30.04 3.23 -7.51
C LYS A 152 -28.86 3.06 -6.57
N ILE A 153 -29.17 2.68 -5.33
CA ILE A 153 -28.17 2.32 -4.33
C ILE A 153 -27.90 0.82 -4.42
N HIS A 154 -26.65 0.46 -4.59
CA HIS A 154 -26.17 -0.91 -4.60
C HIS A 154 -25.41 -1.20 -3.30
N ARG A 155 -25.67 -2.35 -2.70
CA ARG A 155 -24.86 -2.83 -1.58
C ARG A 155 -23.55 -3.37 -2.09
N GLU A 156 -22.46 -2.94 -1.46
CA GLU A 156 -21.13 -3.39 -1.80
C GLU A 156 -20.70 -4.57 -0.92
N THR A 157 -19.89 -5.43 -1.50
CA THR A 157 -19.09 -6.42 -0.79
C THR A 157 -17.65 -6.11 -1.09
N ALA A 158 -16.93 -5.58 -0.10
CA ALA A 158 -15.58 -5.10 -0.28
C ALA A 158 -14.54 -6.21 -0.14
N PHE A 159 -13.52 -6.20 -1.00
CA PHE A 159 -12.26 -6.86 -0.72
C PHE A 159 -11.33 -5.86 -0.04
N ILE A 160 -10.71 -6.25 1.07
CA ILE A 160 -9.93 -5.35 1.91
C ILE A 160 -8.59 -5.99 2.24
N PHE A 161 -7.55 -5.47 1.62
CA PHE A 161 -6.16 -5.84 1.90
C PHE A 161 -5.34 -4.59 2.20
N PRO A 162 -5.49 -4.02 3.40
CA PRO A 162 -4.92 -2.73 3.69
C PRO A 162 -3.42 -2.81 3.98
N PRO A 163 -2.68 -1.74 3.70
CA PRO A 163 -1.34 -1.58 4.24
C PRO A 163 -1.36 -1.67 5.76
N LYS A 164 -0.36 -2.34 6.35
CA LYS A 164 -0.25 -2.57 7.81
C LYS A 164 -0.47 -1.33 8.66
N LYS A 165 0.03 -0.18 8.22
CA LYS A 165 -0.10 1.11 8.92
C LYS A 165 -1.54 1.61 8.99
N LEU A 166 -2.41 1.20 8.05
CA LEU A 166 -3.80 1.65 7.95
C LEU A 166 -4.79 0.69 8.60
N GLU A 167 -4.39 -0.52 8.97
CA GLU A 167 -5.28 -1.57 9.48
C GLU A 167 -6.24 -1.07 10.55
N ARG A 168 -5.75 -0.37 11.57
CA ARG A 168 -6.59 0.16 12.65
C ARG A 168 -7.66 1.15 12.15
N ALA A 169 -7.30 2.04 11.23
CA ALA A 169 -8.21 3.01 10.63
C ALA A 169 -9.24 2.30 9.75
N VAL A 170 -8.79 1.32 8.96
CA VAL A 170 -9.62 0.48 8.10
C VAL A 170 -10.67 -0.27 8.92
N PHE A 171 -10.29 -0.91 10.03
CA PHE A 171 -11.26 -1.60 10.90
C PHE A 171 -12.27 -0.65 11.52
N LYS A 172 -11.82 0.52 11.95
CA LYS A 172 -12.72 1.54 12.49
C LYS A 172 -13.73 1.98 11.43
N ARG A 173 -13.27 2.24 10.22
CA ARG A 173 -14.14 2.66 9.10
C ARG A 173 -15.09 1.53 8.67
N ALA A 174 -14.59 0.32 8.43
CA ALA A 174 -15.40 -0.82 8.05
C ALA A 174 -16.54 -1.10 9.07
N ARG A 175 -16.20 -0.99 10.36
CA ARG A 175 -17.20 -1.11 11.43
C ARG A 175 -18.22 0.03 11.43
N SER A 176 -17.77 1.27 11.23
CA SER A 176 -18.65 2.44 11.18
C SER A 176 -19.62 2.37 10.03
N ASP A 177 -19.16 1.92 8.87
CA ASP A 177 -19.99 1.82 7.66
C ASP A 177 -20.85 0.55 7.62
N GLY A 178 -20.64 -0.40 8.54
CA GLY A 178 -21.38 -1.67 8.54
C GLY A 178 -21.06 -2.52 7.29
N VAL A 179 -19.82 -2.57 6.87
CA VAL A 179 -19.45 -3.13 5.58
C VAL A 179 -19.46 -4.66 5.58
N ARG A 180 -19.98 -5.26 4.51
CA ARG A 180 -19.75 -6.66 4.19
C ARG A 180 -18.40 -6.79 3.49
N ALA A 181 -17.43 -7.48 4.11
CA ALA A 181 -16.07 -7.49 3.57
C ALA A 181 -15.34 -8.83 3.72
N ALA A 182 -14.53 -9.13 2.70
CA ALA A 182 -13.51 -10.15 2.74
C ALA A 182 -12.16 -9.49 3.05
N PHE A 183 -11.65 -9.73 4.26
CA PHE A 183 -10.36 -9.20 4.70
C PHE A 183 -9.24 -10.20 4.45
N LEU A 184 -8.25 -9.82 3.69
CA LEU A 184 -7.01 -10.57 3.58
C LEU A 184 -6.02 -10.08 4.63
N VAL A 185 -5.57 -10.99 5.49
CA VAL A 185 -4.84 -10.62 6.71
C VAL A 185 -3.77 -11.64 7.08
N PRO A 186 -2.66 -11.22 7.71
CA PRO A 186 -1.74 -12.13 8.34
C PRO A 186 -2.37 -12.85 9.52
N THR A 187 -2.33 -14.19 9.54
CA THR A 187 -2.99 -15.01 10.58
C THR A 187 -2.31 -14.91 11.95
N ALA A 188 -1.02 -14.55 11.99
CA ALA A 188 -0.23 -14.44 13.21
C ALA A 188 -0.52 -13.17 14.04
N TYR A 189 -1.42 -12.30 13.60
CA TYR A 189 -1.68 -11.05 14.30
C TYR A 189 -2.48 -11.23 15.59
N THR A 190 -1.94 -10.65 16.67
CA THR A 190 -2.54 -10.66 18.03
C THR A 190 -3.22 -9.34 18.41
N ALA A 191 -3.19 -8.33 17.53
CA ALA A 191 -3.78 -7.03 17.83
C ALA A 191 -5.28 -7.13 18.16
N GLY A 192 -5.75 -6.30 19.10
CA GLY A 192 -7.11 -6.39 19.64
C GLY A 192 -8.22 -6.23 18.60
N TYR A 193 -8.00 -5.42 17.56
CA TYR A 193 -8.95 -5.24 16.47
C TYR A 193 -9.10 -6.53 15.63
N TRP A 194 -8.06 -7.35 15.48
CA TRP A 194 -8.11 -8.66 14.84
C TRP A 194 -9.01 -9.64 15.60
N LYS A 195 -8.97 -9.62 16.92
CA LYS A 195 -9.88 -10.43 17.74
C LYS A 195 -11.33 -10.05 17.46
N GLY A 196 -11.60 -8.75 17.35
CA GLY A 196 -12.93 -8.23 17.02
C GLY A 196 -13.40 -8.61 15.61
N LEU A 197 -12.51 -8.63 14.63
CA LEU A 197 -12.80 -9.10 13.28
C LEU A 197 -13.13 -10.59 13.28
N ARG A 198 -12.26 -11.42 13.86
CA ARG A 198 -12.47 -12.88 13.93
C ARG A 198 -13.75 -13.27 14.67
N ALA A 199 -14.11 -12.54 15.73
CA ALA A 199 -15.34 -12.79 16.48
C ALA A 199 -16.63 -12.53 15.65
N ARG A 200 -16.52 -11.79 14.55
CA ARG A 200 -17.60 -11.49 13.62
C ARG A 200 -17.44 -12.17 12.26
N ALA A 201 -16.43 -13.00 12.13
CA ALA A 201 -16.21 -13.77 10.91
C ALA A 201 -17.35 -14.75 10.70
N VAL A 202 -17.90 -14.73 9.50
CA VAL A 202 -18.85 -15.77 9.04
C VAL A 202 -18.07 -17.03 8.72
N ASP A 203 -16.90 -16.85 8.09
CA ASP A 203 -15.99 -17.93 7.77
C ASP A 203 -14.56 -17.41 7.58
N GLN A 204 -13.59 -18.32 7.64
CA GLN A 204 -12.17 -18.04 7.54
C GLN A 204 -11.46 -19.15 6.77
N LEU A 205 -10.58 -18.76 5.87
CA LEU A 205 -9.67 -19.66 5.16
C LEU A 205 -8.23 -19.29 5.52
N GLU A 206 -7.46 -20.24 5.99
CA GLU A 206 -6.01 -20.10 6.13
C GLU A 206 -5.32 -20.54 4.84
N LEU A 207 -4.44 -19.67 4.33
CA LEU A 207 -3.66 -19.92 3.14
C LEU A 207 -2.34 -20.59 3.56
N THR A 208 -2.21 -21.88 3.26
CA THR A 208 -1.19 -22.75 3.83
C THR A 208 0.16 -22.72 3.11
N SER A 209 0.20 -22.14 1.91
CA SER A 209 1.40 -22.05 1.08
C SER A 209 1.71 -20.58 0.70
N PRO A 210 1.99 -19.71 1.68
CA PRO A 210 2.04 -18.28 1.45
C PRO A 210 3.05 -17.87 0.37
N LYS A 211 4.18 -18.57 0.22
CA LYS A 211 5.18 -18.28 -0.84
C LYS A 211 4.69 -18.59 -2.26
N ALA A 212 3.76 -19.55 -2.42
CA ALA A 212 3.16 -19.87 -3.71
C ALA A 212 1.93 -18.98 -4.00
N GLU A 213 1.26 -18.50 -2.95
CA GLU A 213 -0.01 -17.81 -3.01
C GLU A 213 0.14 -16.29 -3.03
N PHE A 214 1.28 -15.78 -2.53
CA PHE A 214 1.56 -14.34 -2.47
C PHE A 214 2.98 -14.01 -2.89
N HIS A 215 3.15 -12.86 -3.52
CA HIS A 215 4.45 -12.22 -3.65
C HIS A 215 4.81 -11.53 -2.33
N ASN A 216 6.01 -11.81 -1.80
CA ASN A 216 6.52 -11.25 -0.54
C ASN A 216 5.59 -11.44 0.68
N PRO A 217 5.19 -12.68 1.01
CA PRO A 217 4.28 -12.90 2.12
C PRO A 217 4.92 -12.50 3.46
N GLN A 218 4.17 -11.79 4.29
CA GLN A 218 4.57 -11.42 5.65
C GLN A 218 4.09 -12.48 6.65
N GLY A 219 4.60 -13.71 6.54
CA GLY A 219 4.16 -14.83 7.35
C GLY A 219 2.95 -15.57 6.77
N THR A 220 2.21 -16.29 7.60
CA THR A 220 0.99 -16.99 7.21
C THR A 220 -0.13 -15.99 6.95
N MET A 221 -0.78 -16.11 5.81
CA MET A 221 -1.89 -15.26 5.40
C MET A 221 -3.21 -16.02 5.51
N GLY A 222 -4.28 -15.31 5.69
CA GLY A 222 -5.62 -15.87 5.72
C GLY A 222 -6.65 -14.87 5.22
N ILE A 223 -7.78 -15.39 4.73
CA ILE A 223 -8.93 -14.56 4.37
C ILE A 223 -10.03 -14.76 5.40
N THR A 224 -10.62 -13.66 5.82
CA THR A 224 -11.70 -13.64 6.81
C THR A 224 -12.89 -12.88 6.21
N CYS A 225 -14.01 -13.57 6.05
CA CYS A 225 -15.28 -12.98 5.62
C CYS A 225 -16.06 -12.48 6.84
N SER A 226 -16.35 -11.21 6.91
CA SER A 226 -17.03 -10.58 8.04
C SER A 226 -18.16 -9.66 7.62
N PHE A 227 -19.21 -9.64 8.45
CA PHE A 227 -20.24 -8.62 8.44
C PHE A 227 -20.06 -7.72 9.67
N TRP A 228 -20.26 -6.45 9.50
CA TRP A 228 -20.25 -5.44 10.57
C TRP A 228 -21.63 -4.93 10.84
#